data_625340081729b5f55a08d539f5475b03
#
_entry.id   625340081729b5f55a08d539f5475b03
#
_cell.length_a   1.000
_cell.length_b   1.000
_cell.length_c   1.000
_cell.angle_alpha   90.00
_cell.angle_beta   90.00
_cell.angle_gamma   90.00
#
_symmetry.space_group_name_H-M   'P 1'
#
loop_
_entity.id
_entity.type
_entity.pdbx_description
1 polymer ?
#
loop_
_entity_poly.entity_id
_entity_poly.type
_entity_poly.pdbx_seq_one_letter_code
_entity_poly.pdbx_strand_id
1 'polypeptide(L)'
;MLVKQCRPDTLDAVIVKLKEAGLKMEVGPDWIRASMAARPKAVSFRTSEYPAFPTDMQAQLMAVNTVASGSSMITETIFENRFMHVQELNRLGADIAIEGNTAIAQGVEKLSGAVVMATDLRASASLVIAGLAAQGETQVDRIYHLDRGYDRMEQKLTLLGANIQRVK
;
A
#
# COMPACT_ATOMS: atom_id res chain seq x y z
N MET A 1 2.81 -15.51 -3.88
CA MET A 1 1.43 -15.38 -3.40
C MET A 1 0.47 -15.79 -4.51
N LEU A 2 -0.65 -16.45 -4.18
CA LEU A 2 -1.71 -16.78 -5.13
C LEU A 2 -3.05 -16.34 -4.54
N VAL A 3 -3.75 -15.47 -5.27
CA VAL A 3 -5.13 -15.04 -4.98
C VAL A 3 -6.06 -15.80 -5.91
N LYS A 4 -7.08 -16.44 -5.39
CA LYS A 4 -8.09 -17.20 -6.12
C LYS A 4 -9.48 -16.61 -5.90
N GLN A 5 -10.43 -16.96 -6.77
CA GLN A 5 -11.82 -16.49 -6.71
C GLN A 5 -11.89 -14.95 -6.73
N CYS A 6 -11.09 -14.32 -7.58
CA CYS A 6 -11.07 -12.88 -7.79
C CYS A 6 -11.48 -12.54 -9.23
N ARG A 7 -11.67 -11.26 -9.48
CA ARG A 7 -11.97 -10.70 -10.80
C ARG A 7 -10.79 -9.83 -11.28
N PRO A 8 -9.78 -10.44 -11.94
CA PRO A 8 -8.61 -9.70 -12.41
C PRO A 8 -8.96 -8.60 -13.41
N ASP A 9 -9.99 -8.82 -14.23
CA ASP A 9 -10.49 -7.88 -15.24
C ASP A 9 -10.92 -6.51 -14.69
N THR A 10 -11.18 -6.42 -13.39
CA THR A 10 -11.50 -5.16 -12.71
C THR A 10 -10.27 -4.45 -12.13
N LEU A 11 -9.08 -5.05 -12.25
CA LEU A 11 -7.84 -4.59 -11.60
C LEU A 11 -6.73 -4.21 -12.59
N ASP A 12 -7.05 -4.06 -13.88
CA ASP A 12 -6.04 -3.86 -14.93
C ASP A 12 -5.07 -2.71 -14.63
N ALA A 13 -5.57 -1.54 -14.25
CA ALA A 13 -4.74 -0.40 -13.93
C ALA A 13 -3.78 -0.66 -12.73
N VAL A 14 -4.25 -1.40 -11.72
CA VAL A 14 -3.44 -1.79 -10.55
C VAL A 14 -2.39 -2.83 -10.96
N ILE A 15 -2.77 -3.83 -11.74
CA ILE A 15 -1.87 -4.88 -12.25
C ILE A 15 -0.74 -4.27 -13.09
N VAL A 16 -1.07 -3.31 -13.96
CA VAL A 16 -0.08 -2.59 -14.76
C VAL A 16 0.94 -1.89 -13.85
N LYS A 17 0.50 -1.14 -12.85
CA LYS A 17 1.39 -0.42 -11.94
C LYS A 17 2.24 -1.35 -11.07
N LEU A 18 1.69 -2.46 -10.61
CA LEU A 18 2.46 -3.46 -9.87
C LEU A 18 3.52 -4.15 -10.75
N LYS A 19 3.22 -4.40 -12.03
CA LYS A 19 4.22 -4.90 -12.99
C LYS A 19 5.31 -3.88 -13.27
N GLU A 20 4.98 -2.58 -13.41
CA GLU A 20 5.95 -1.49 -13.52
C GLU A 20 6.89 -1.44 -12.30
N ALA A 21 6.36 -1.68 -11.10
CA ALA A 21 7.16 -1.79 -9.88
C ALA A 21 8.10 -3.02 -9.87
N GLY A 22 7.96 -3.94 -10.82
CA GLY A 22 8.81 -5.13 -10.96
C GLY A 22 8.18 -6.42 -10.44
N LEU A 23 6.89 -6.41 -10.09
CA LEU A 23 6.17 -7.60 -9.66
C LEU A 23 5.95 -8.55 -10.85
N LYS A 24 6.39 -9.79 -10.73
CA LYS A 24 6.06 -10.84 -11.71
C LYS A 24 4.64 -11.33 -11.43
N MET A 25 3.77 -11.19 -12.42
CA MET A 25 2.35 -11.51 -12.27
C MET A 25 1.87 -12.41 -13.43
N GLU A 26 1.23 -13.50 -13.05
CA GLU A 26 0.45 -14.36 -13.96
C GLU A 26 -1.02 -14.15 -13.61
N VAL A 27 -1.84 -13.95 -14.63
CA VAL A 27 -3.27 -13.62 -14.48
C VAL A 27 -4.09 -14.66 -15.21
N GLY A 28 -4.94 -15.36 -14.50
CA GLY A 28 -5.94 -16.28 -15.03
C GLY A 28 -7.35 -15.67 -15.00
N PRO A 29 -8.37 -16.46 -15.35
CA PRO A 29 -9.73 -15.95 -15.43
C PRO A 29 -10.30 -15.51 -14.07
N ASP A 30 -9.89 -16.17 -12.98
CA ASP A 30 -10.38 -15.94 -11.62
C ASP A 30 -9.28 -16.01 -10.56
N TRP A 31 -8.02 -15.86 -10.99
CA TRP A 31 -6.87 -15.89 -10.07
C TRP A 31 -5.73 -15.00 -10.54
N ILE A 32 -4.91 -14.59 -9.59
CA ILE A 32 -3.66 -13.86 -9.81
C ILE A 32 -2.55 -14.52 -8.99
N ARG A 33 -1.44 -14.87 -9.66
CA ARG A 33 -0.20 -15.27 -9.01
C ARG A 33 0.79 -14.13 -9.08
N ALA A 34 1.40 -13.77 -7.95
CA ALA A 34 2.37 -12.69 -7.86
C ALA A 34 3.61 -13.10 -7.09
N SER A 35 4.78 -12.70 -7.58
CA SER A 35 6.06 -12.90 -6.91
C SER A 35 7.00 -11.72 -7.19
N MET A 36 7.87 -11.42 -6.24
CA MET A 36 8.91 -10.41 -6.38
C MET A 36 10.20 -10.94 -5.76
N ALA A 37 11.30 -10.82 -6.49
CA ALA A 37 12.60 -11.33 -6.07
C ALA A 37 13.59 -10.22 -5.68
N ALA A 38 13.24 -8.96 -5.94
CA ALA A 38 14.09 -7.80 -5.72
C ALA A 38 13.29 -6.64 -5.14
N ARG A 39 13.99 -5.62 -4.67
CA ARG A 39 13.41 -4.35 -4.22
C ARG A 39 12.52 -3.76 -5.33
N PRO A 40 11.31 -3.27 -5.01
CA PRO A 40 10.45 -2.65 -6.01
C PRO A 40 11.09 -1.41 -6.62
N LYS A 41 10.70 -1.09 -7.85
CA LYS A 41 11.00 0.20 -8.48
C LYS A 41 9.91 1.19 -8.12
N ALA A 42 10.29 2.45 -7.91
CA ALA A 42 9.33 3.51 -7.68
C ALA A 42 8.45 3.74 -8.92
N VAL A 43 7.15 3.86 -8.71
CA VAL A 43 6.16 4.00 -9.78
C VAL A 43 5.31 5.23 -9.54
N SER A 44 5.36 6.17 -10.48
CA SER A 44 4.47 7.33 -10.47
C SER A 44 3.09 6.97 -11.02
N PHE A 45 2.04 7.57 -10.41
CA PHE A 45 0.68 7.35 -10.85
C PHE A 45 -0.22 8.53 -10.48
N ARG A 46 -1.35 8.60 -11.17
CA ARG A 46 -2.42 9.53 -10.90
C ARG A 46 -3.70 8.75 -10.67
N THR A 47 -4.44 9.09 -9.64
CA THR A 47 -5.78 8.52 -9.45
C THR A 47 -6.74 9.11 -10.46
N SER A 48 -7.68 8.31 -10.93
CA SER A 48 -8.75 8.76 -11.81
C SER A 48 -9.93 7.78 -11.70
N GLU A 49 -11.03 8.14 -12.34
CA GLU A 49 -12.21 7.30 -12.40
C GLU A 49 -11.94 5.99 -13.15
N TYR A 50 -12.71 4.95 -12.79
CA TYR A 50 -12.62 3.66 -13.48
C TYR A 50 -12.77 3.85 -15.01
N PRO A 51 -11.97 3.16 -15.84
CA PRO A 51 -11.08 2.04 -15.53
C PRO A 51 -9.60 2.43 -15.22
N ALA A 52 -9.32 3.69 -14.93
CA ALA A 52 -7.99 4.15 -14.57
C ALA A 52 -7.60 3.74 -13.13
N PHE A 53 -6.46 4.24 -12.63
CA PHE A 53 -5.94 3.83 -11.32
C PHE A 53 -6.84 4.36 -10.18
N PRO A 54 -7.43 3.45 -9.37
CA PRO A 54 -8.42 3.84 -8.38
C PRO A 54 -7.79 4.54 -7.16
N THR A 55 -8.46 5.59 -6.69
CA THR A 55 -8.09 6.29 -5.46
C THR A 55 -8.05 5.37 -4.24
N ASP A 56 -8.81 4.28 -4.23
CA ASP A 56 -8.84 3.29 -3.16
C ASP A 56 -7.57 2.43 -3.04
N MET A 57 -6.70 2.47 -4.05
CA MET A 57 -5.38 1.81 -4.05
C MET A 57 -4.21 2.79 -3.92
N GLN A 58 -4.51 4.10 -3.83
CA GLN A 58 -3.51 5.15 -3.76
C GLN A 58 -2.58 4.97 -2.55
N ALA A 59 -3.12 4.86 -1.35
CA ALA A 59 -2.35 4.76 -0.12
C ALA A 59 -1.50 3.47 -0.07
N GLN A 60 -2.03 2.34 -0.56
CA GLN A 60 -1.32 1.06 -0.56
C GLN A 60 -0.13 1.06 -1.53
N LEU A 61 -0.29 1.61 -2.74
CA LEU A 61 0.83 1.70 -3.69
C LEU A 61 1.85 2.77 -3.24
N MET A 62 1.39 3.84 -2.57
CA MET A 62 2.30 4.80 -1.93
C MET A 62 3.15 4.11 -0.86
N ALA A 63 2.58 3.25 -0.01
CA ALA A 63 3.34 2.48 0.98
C ALA A 63 4.42 1.60 0.32
N VAL A 64 4.13 0.97 -0.82
CA VAL A 64 5.14 0.23 -1.60
C VAL A 64 6.25 1.16 -2.10
N ASN A 65 5.89 2.36 -2.58
CA ASN A 65 6.85 3.34 -3.07
C ASN A 65 7.81 3.85 -1.98
N THR A 66 7.41 3.83 -0.70
CA THR A 66 8.29 4.28 0.40
C THR A 66 9.58 3.47 0.51
N VAL A 67 9.56 2.19 0.13
CA VAL A 67 10.73 1.29 0.15
C VAL A 67 11.23 0.95 -1.26
N ALA A 68 10.69 1.56 -2.30
CA ALA A 68 11.09 1.31 -3.68
C ALA A 68 12.45 1.97 -4.01
N SER A 69 13.08 1.57 -5.09
CA SER A 69 14.26 2.26 -5.61
C SER A 69 13.84 3.41 -6.51
N GLY A 70 14.34 4.62 -6.22
CA GLY A 70 14.02 5.85 -6.94
C GLY A 70 12.94 6.69 -6.27
N SER A 71 12.43 7.68 -6.98
CA SER A 71 11.37 8.58 -6.55
C SER A 71 10.10 8.39 -7.37
N SER A 72 8.96 8.67 -6.77
CA SER A 72 7.65 8.60 -7.43
C SER A 72 6.81 9.83 -7.13
N MET A 73 5.98 10.19 -8.10
CA MET A 73 5.00 11.26 -8.01
C MET A 73 3.60 10.64 -7.99
N ILE A 74 2.84 10.93 -6.96
CA ILE A 74 1.49 10.43 -6.74
C ILE A 74 0.53 11.60 -6.75
N THR A 75 -0.32 11.71 -7.78
CA THR A 75 -1.31 12.79 -7.89
C THR A 75 -2.70 12.25 -7.59
N GLU A 76 -3.34 12.80 -6.56
CA GLU A 76 -4.72 12.49 -6.20
C GLU A 76 -5.67 13.49 -6.85
N THR A 77 -6.63 12.99 -7.64
CA THR A 77 -7.56 13.86 -8.38
C THR A 77 -9.04 13.56 -8.12
N ILE A 78 -9.31 12.56 -7.29
CA ILE A 78 -10.68 12.14 -6.96
C ILE A 78 -11.15 12.76 -5.64
N PHE A 79 -10.28 12.75 -4.61
CA PHE A 79 -10.59 13.30 -3.31
C PHE A 79 -9.57 14.36 -2.88
N GLU A 80 -10.07 15.50 -2.47
CA GLU A 80 -9.25 16.52 -1.83
C GLU A 80 -8.70 15.99 -0.49
N ASN A 81 -7.45 16.36 -0.18
CA ASN A 81 -6.80 16.08 1.10
C ASN A 81 -6.68 14.59 1.49
N ARG A 82 -6.63 13.66 0.52
CA ARG A 82 -6.51 12.22 0.80
C ARG A 82 -5.06 11.75 1.09
N PHE A 83 -4.25 12.61 1.72
CA PHE A 83 -2.86 12.32 2.09
C PHE A 83 -2.62 12.29 3.62
N MET A 84 -3.66 12.11 4.42
CA MET A 84 -3.54 12.09 5.90
C MET A 84 -2.60 10.98 6.40
N HIS A 85 -2.51 9.87 5.68
CA HIS A 85 -1.61 8.75 6.00
C HIS A 85 -0.12 9.06 5.79
N VAL A 86 0.21 10.10 5.05
CA VAL A 86 1.61 10.49 4.77
C VAL A 86 2.35 10.81 6.06
N GLN A 87 1.72 11.52 6.99
CA GLN A 87 2.35 11.84 8.28
C GLN A 87 2.70 10.58 9.07
N GLU A 88 1.83 9.57 9.03
CA GLU A 88 2.06 8.31 9.71
C GLU A 88 3.10 7.43 8.98
N LEU A 89 3.14 7.45 7.64
CA LEU A 89 4.22 6.82 6.87
C LEU A 89 5.58 7.49 7.16
N ASN A 90 5.62 8.82 7.24
CA ASN A 90 6.84 9.54 7.61
C ASN A 90 7.29 9.23 9.05
N ARG A 91 6.34 8.93 9.96
CA ARG A 91 6.66 8.45 11.32
C ARG A 91 7.35 7.08 11.30
N LEU A 92 7.04 6.23 10.30
CA LEU A 92 7.75 4.97 10.04
C LEU A 92 9.11 5.20 9.34
N GLY A 93 9.50 6.43 9.09
CA GLY A 93 10.76 6.79 8.43
C GLY A 93 10.69 6.88 6.91
N ALA A 94 9.50 6.97 6.34
CA ALA A 94 9.35 7.29 4.92
C ALA A 94 9.76 8.75 4.64
N ASP A 95 10.16 9.02 3.41
CA ASP A 95 10.48 10.35 2.90
C ASP A 95 9.43 10.76 1.86
N ILE A 96 8.39 11.43 2.33
CA ILE A 96 7.27 11.87 1.50
C ILE A 96 6.99 13.35 1.75
N ALA A 97 7.04 14.17 0.70
CA ALA A 97 6.59 15.56 0.69
C ALA A 97 5.25 15.71 -0.04
N ILE A 98 4.41 16.63 0.40
CA ILE A 98 3.11 16.94 -0.23
C ILE A 98 3.16 18.35 -0.81
N GLU A 99 2.77 18.48 -2.06
CA GLU A 99 2.62 19.74 -2.78
C GLU A 99 1.23 19.78 -3.45
N GLY A 100 0.30 20.50 -2.85
CA GLY A 100 -1.08 20.55 -3.31
C GLY A 100 -1.74 19.16 -3.30
N ASN A 101 -2.17 18.69 -4.47
CA ASN A 101 -2.78 17.38 -4.65
C ASN A 101 -1.77 16.28 -5.09
N THR A 102 -0.49 16.54 -4.92
CA THR A 102 0.58 15.63 -5.34
C THR A 102 1.49 15.34 -4.15
N ALA A 103 1.79 14.05 -3.95
CA ALA A 103 2.81 13.58 -3.03
C ALA A 103 4.03 13.11 -3.82
N ILE A 104 5.22 13.50 -3.36
CA ILE A 104 6.50 13.05 -3.90
C ILE A 104 7.10 12.12 -2.85
N ALA A 105 7.22 10.83 -3.18
CA ALA A 105 7.81 9.84 -2.31
C ALA A 105 9.21 9.45 -2.82
N GLN A 106 10.21 9.65 -1.98
CA GLN A 106 11.56 9.15 -2.19
C GLN A 106 11.70 7.81 -1.49
N GLY A 107 12.03 6.77 -2.23
CA GLY A 107 12.18 5.44 -1.64
C GLY A 107 13.39 5.35 -0.72
N VAL A 108 13.14 4.97 0.54
CA VAL A 108 14.19 4.75 1.55
C VAL A 108 14.63 3.29 1.54
N GLU A 109 15.81 3.03 2.07
CA GLU A 109 16.36 1.67 2.12
C GLU A 109 15.54 0.77 3.06
N LYS A 110 15.05 1.32 4.17
CA LYS A 110 14.26 0.65 5.19
C LYS A 110 13.34 1.61 5.92
N LEU A 111 12.20 1.09 6.35
CA LEU A 111 11.35 1.74 7.34
C LEU A 111 11.69 1.24 8.74
N SER A 112 11.31 2.00 9.76
CA SER A 112 11.47 1.67 11.18
C SER A 112 10.12 1.51 11.85
N GLY A 113 9.98 0.51 12.69
CA GLY A 113 8.77 0.30 13.47
C GLY A 113 8.45 1.49 14.38
N ALA A 114 7.18 1.84 14.48
CA ALA A 114 6.67 2.92 15.33
C ALA A 114 5.21 2.68 15.70
N VAL A 115 4.71 3.45 16.66
CA VAL A 115 3.27 3.55 16.92
C VAL A 115 2.67 4.56 15.94
N VAL A 116 1.73 4.10 15.11
CA VAL A 116 1.03 4.88 14.09
C VAL A 116 -0.47 4.79 14.26
N MET A 117 -1.17 5.78 13.75
CA MET A 117 -2.62 5.91 13.95
C MET A 117 -3.37 5.74 12.64
N ALA A 118 -4.30 4.78 12.61
CA ALA A 118 -5.24 4.62 11.51
C ALA A 118 -6.19 5.83 11.46
N THR A 119 -6.25 6.50 10.31
CA THR A 119 -7.06 7.72 10.10
C THR A 119 -8.32 7.45 9.30
N ASP A 120 -8.26 6.52 8.37
CA ASP A 120 -9.38 6.06 7.55
C ASP A 120 -9.13 4.62 7.07
N LEU A 121 -10.10 4.05 6.35
CA LEU A 121 -10.10 2.67 5.89
C LEU A 121 -8.87 2.33 5.02
N ARG A 122 -8.56 3.16 4.04
CA ARG A 122 -7.49 2.89 3.05
C ARG A 122 -6.11 3.23 3.61
N ALA A 123 -6.02 4.35 4.34
CA ALA A 123 -4.83 4.71 5.10
C ALA A 123 -4.43 3.59 6.07
N SER A 124 -5.39 3.04 6.82
CA SER A 124 -5.13 1.94 7.75
C SER A 124 -4.46 0.74 7.08
N ALA A 125 -4.96 0.33 5.91
CA ALA A 125 -4.37 -0.78 5.16
C ALA A 125 -2.94 -0.47 4.69
N SER A 126 -2.67 0.76 4.27
CA SER A 126 -1.32 1.17 3.86
C SER A 126 -0.31 1.14 5.02
N LEU A 127 -0.74 1.53 6.22
CA LEU A 127 0.10 1.46 7.42
C LEU A 127 0.42 0.03 7.83
N VAL A 128 -0.53 -0.89 7.70
CA VAL A 128 -0.25 -2.33 7.91
C VAL A 128 0.77 -2.82 6.89
N ILE A 129 0.61 -2.50 5.61
CA ILE A 129 1.57 -2.88 4.55
C ILE A 129 2.96 -2.30 4.83
N ALA A 130 3.06 -1.02 5.20
CA ALA A 130 4.33 -0.39 5.55
C ALA A 130 4.96 -1.02 6.80
N GLY A 131 4.15 -1.33 7.82
CA GLY A 131 4.60 -2.00 9.04
C GLY A 131 5.19 -3.40 8.79
N LEU A 132 4.65 -4.15 7.81
CA LEU A 132 5.21 -5.45 7.42
C LEU A 132 6.60 -5.33 6.77
N ALA A 133 6.93 -4.18 6.18
CA ALA A 133 8.23 -3.89 5.58
C ALA A 133 9.20 -3.19 6.54
N ALA A 134 8.71 -2.67 7.66
CA ALA A 134 9.50 -1.95 8.65
C ALA A 134 10.36 -2.88 9.50
N GLN A 135 11.51 -2.38 9.95
CA GLN A 135 12.35 -3.07 10.93
C GLN A 135 11.89 -2.73 12.35
N GLY A 136 11.77 -3.75 13.20
CA GLY A 136 11.25 -3.61 14.56
C GLY A 136 9.74 -3.81 14.62
N GLU A 137 9.11 -3.36 15.69
CA GLU A 137 7.69 -3.52 15.92
C GLU A 137 6.92 -2.27 15.47
N THR A 138 5.84 -2.48 14.72
CA THR A 138 4.89 -1.42 14.35
C THR A 138 3.56 -1.70 15.03
N GLN A 139 3.06 -0.73 15.79
CA GLN A 139 1.73 -0.76 16.37
C GLN A 139 0.80 0.17 15.59
N VAL A 140 -0.30 -0.36 15.10
CA VAL A 140 -1.32 0.43 14.40
C VAL A 140 -2.52 0.60 15.32
N ASP A 141 -2.73 1.81 15.81
CA ASP A 141 -3.87 2.16 16.67
C ASP A 141 -5.11 2.50 15.86
N ARG A 142 -6.28 2.50 16.50
CA ARG A 142 -7.59 2.83 15.92
C ARG A 142 -7.99 1.90 14.76
N ILE A 143 -7.65 0.63 14.84
CA ILE A 143 -7.90 -0.36 13.79
C ILE A 143 -9.39 -0.61 13.46
N TYR A 144 -10.31 -0.04 14.23
CA TYR A 144 -11.73 -0.05 13.88
C TYR A 144 -12.02 0.57 12.51
N HIS A 145 -11.16 1.49 12.04
CA HIS A 145 -11.22 1.98 10.66
C HIS A 145 -10.92 0.89 9.63
N LEU A 146 -9.95 0.03 9.93
CA LEU A 146 -9.58 -1.13 9.10
C LEU A 146 -10.72 -2.16 9.04
N ASP A 147 -11.31 -2.46 10.20
CA ASP A 147 -12.35 -3.49 10.36
C ASP A 147 -13.63 -3.20 9.56
N ARG A 148 -13.84 -1.95 9.16
CA ARG A 148 -14.99 -1.56 8.33
C ARG A 148 -14.97 -2.13 6.92
N GLY A 149 -13.83 -2.55 6.40
CA GLY A 149 -13.73 -3.04 5.02
C GLY A 149 -12.69 -4.14 4.79
N TYR A 150 -11.88 -4.47 5.78
CA TYR A 150 -10.89 -5.55 5.71
C TYR A 150 -11.21 -6.63 6.74
N ASP A 151 -11.97 -7.64 6.33
CA ASP A 151 -12.31 -8.77 7.19
C ASP A 151 -11.08 -9.57 7.58
N ARG A 152 -10.78 -9.62 8.88
CA ARG A 152 -9.71 -10.40 9.51
C ARG A 152 -8.39 -10.32 8.75
N MET A 153 -7.93 -9.08 8.48
CA MET A 153 -6.72 -8.83 7.69
C MET A 153 -5.49 -9.48 8.32
N GLU A 154 -5.34 -9.42 9.65
CA GLU A 154 -4.25 -10.05 10.39
C GLU A 154 -4.18 -11.55 10.16
N GLN A 155 -5.32 -12.24 10.15
CA GLN A 155 -5.36 -13.69 9.93
C GLN A 155 -4.95 -14.05 8.50
N LYS A 156 -5.41 -13.28 7.51
CA LYS A 156 -5.05 -13.49 6.10
C LYS A 156 -3.56 -13.25 5.85
N LEU A 157 -2.99 -12.23 6.48
CA LEU A 157 -1.56 -11.92 6.37
C LEU A 157 -0.70 -12.96 7.10
N THR A 158 -1.15 -13.46 8.26
CA THR A 158 -0.47 -14.57 8.97
C THR A 158 -0.40 -15.83 8.11
N LEU A 159 -1.46 -16.16 7.36
CA LEU A 159 -1.46 -17.30 6.41
C LEU A 159 -0.45 -17.10 5.27
N LEU A 160 -0.04 -15.88 4.97
CA LEU A 160 1.00 -15.54 4.01
C LEU A 160 2.40 -15.48 4.64
N GLY A 161 2.53 -15.77 5.94
CA GLY A 161 3.79 -15.79 6.66
C GLY A 161 4.14 -14.48 7.38
N ALA A 162 3.23 -13.51 7.46
CA ALA A 162 3.45 -12.29 8.22
C ALA A 162 3.44 -12.55 9.73
N ASN A 163 4.35 -11.90 10.44
CA ASN A 163 4.32 -11.85 11.91
C ASN A 163 3.46 -10.66 12.34
N ILE A 164 2.19 -10.88 12.50
CA ILE A 164 1.19 -9.86 12.84
C ILE A 164 0.17 -10.44 13.81
N GLN A 165 -0.25 -9.64 14.77
CA GLN A 165 -1.26 -10.02 15.75
C GLN A 165 -2.16 -8.85 16.10
N ARG A 166 -3.38 -9.16 16.52
CA ARG A 166 -4.28 -8.17 17.10
C ARG A 166 -4.04 -8.10 18.60
N VAL A 167 -3.77 -6.90 19.10
CA VAL A 167 -3.67 -6.61 20.54
C VAL A 167 -4.95 -5.91 21.00
N LYS A 168 -5.32 -6.10 22.26
CA LYS A 168 -6.52 -5.49 22.88
C LYS A 168 -6.18 -4.14 23.47
#